data_335be133509477caf39fda29d69238c7
#
_entry.id   335be133509477caf39fda29d69238c7
#
_cell.length_a   1.000
_cell.length_b   1.000
_cell.length_c   1.000
_cell.angle_alpha   90.00
_cell.angle_beta   90.00
_cell.angle_gamma   90.00
#
_symmetry.space_group_name_H-M   'P 1'
#
loop_
_entity.id
_entity.type
_entity.pdbx_description
1 polymer ?
#
loop_
_entity_poly.entity_id
_entity_poly.type
_entity_poly.pdbx_seq_one_letter_code
_entity_poly.pdbx_strand_id
1 'polypeptide(L)'
;MIELFYSNTPNGKKISIMLEEIKFDYKITEINLSKDEQFNSDFRKISPLSKIPAIIDHKNKVSLFQSGAILIYLGELSGKFYDNDNRDLINQWLMTQMGDIGPMLGQHHQFHHY
;
A
#
# COMPACT_ATOMS: atom_id res chain seq x y z
N MET A 1 6.10 15.56 1.38
CA MET A 1 4.78 15.11 0.89
C MET A 1 4.85 13.67 0.44
N ILE A 2 3.81 12.92 0.70
CA ILE A 2 3.67 11.54 0.23
C ILE A 2 2.96 11.55 -1.12
N GLU A 3 3.49 10.80 -2.07
CA GLU A 3 2.81 10.54 -3.34
C GLU A 3 2.34 9.09 -3.35
N LEU A 4 1.04 8.88 -3.49
CA LEU A 4 0.43 7.55 -3.53
C LEU A 4 0.12 7.17 -4.97
N PHE A 5 0.74 6.11 -5.44
CA PHE A 5 0.43 5.50 -6.74
C PHE A 5 -0.72 4.53 -6.53
N TYR A 6 -1.87 4.82 -7.12
CA TYR A 6 -3.16 4.32 -6.69
C TYR A 6 -4.00 3.81 -7.84
N SER A 7 -4.75 2.76 -7.58
CA SER A 7 -5.94 2.37 -8.33
C SER A 7 -7.03 2.03 -7.34
N ASN A 8 -8.28 2.12 -7.79
CA ASN A 8 -9.44 1.89 -6.93
C ASN A 8 -9.60 0.39 -6.63
N THR A 9 -8.73 -0.13 -5.79
CA THR A 9 -8.67 -1.52 -5.39
C THR A 9 -8.64 -1.61 -3.87
N PRO A 10 -8.97 -2.77 -3.27
CA PRO A 10 -8.86 -2.92 -1.81
C PRO A 10 -7.48 -2.58 -1.27
N ASN A 11 -6.41 -3.01 -1.94
CA ASN A 11 -5.04 -2.72 -1.50
C ASN A 11 -4.71 -1.24 -1.59
N GLY A 12 -5.12 -0.57 -2.66
CA GLY A 12 -4.95 0.88 -2.79
C GLY A 12 -5.71 1.64 -1.71
N LYS A 13 -6.94 1.24 -1.43
CA LYS A 13 -7.78 1.87 -0.41
C LYS A 13 -7.20 1.77 0.99
N LYS A 14 -6.50 0.68 1.33
CA LYS A 14 -5.82 0.54 2.63
C LYS A 14 -4.91 1.72 2.89
N ILE A 15 -4.16 2.13 1.89
CA ILE A 15 -3.18 3.19 2.04
C ILE A 15 -3.84 4.57 2.05
N SER A 16 -4.84 4.80 1.21
CA SER A 16 -5.55 6.08 1.24
C SER A 16 -6.26 6.29 2.57
N ILE A 17 -6.87 5.24 3.12
CA ILE A 17 -7.49 5.30 4.45
C ILE A 17 -6.44 5.61 5.52
N MET A 18 -5.30 4.93 5.50
CA MET A 18 -4.24 5.17 6.46
C MET A 18 -3.74 6.61 6.40
N LEU A 19 -3.51 7.15 5.19
CA LEU A 19 -3.06 8.53 5.02
C LEU A 19 -4.06 9.53 5.57
N GLU A 20 -5.37 9.30 5.36
CA GLU A 20 -6.42 10.14 5.94
C GLU A 20 -6.45 10.06 7.46
N GLU A 21 -6.32 8.86 8.02
CA GLU A 21 -6.37 8.65 9.47
C GLU A 21 -5.17 9.27 10.20
N ILE A 22 -3.98 9.23 9.60
CA ILE A 22 -2.80 9.87 10.19
C ILE A 22 -2.71 11.36 9.85
N LYS A 23 -3.61 11.86 9.01
CA LYS A 23 -3.71 13.28 8.60
C LYS A 23 -2.43 13.80 7.94
N PHE A 24 -1.82 12.98 7.10
CA PHE A 24 -0.68 13.40 6.29
C PHE A 24 -1.16 14.03 4.99
N ASP A 25 -0.45 15.07 4.54
CA ASP A 25 -0.64 15.61 3.21
C ASP A 25 -0.12 14.61 2.18
N TYR A 26 -0.93 14.34 1.18
CA TYR A 26 -0.54 13.43 0.11
C TYR A 26 -1.21 13.81 -1.20
N LYS A 27 -0.63 13.34 -2.30
CA LYS A 27 -1.26 13.42 -3.61
C LYS A 27 -1.42 12.01 -4.18
N ILE A 28 -2.44 11.84 -5.00
CA ILE A 28 -2.70 10.59 -5.70
C ILE A 28 -2.21 10.72 -7.14
N THR A 29 -1.40 9.75 -7.56
CA THR A 29 -1.05 9.55 -8.96
C THR A 29 -1.72 8.26 -9.41
N GLU A 30 -2.72 8.40 -10.27
CA GLU A 30 -3.51 7.25 -10.70
C GLU A 30 -2.74 6.36 -11.67
N ILE A 31 -2.81 5.05 -11.42
CA ILE A 31 -2.29 4.03 -12.33
C ILE A 31 -3.49 3.30 -12.92
N ASN A 32 -3.67 3.41 -14.22
CA ASN A 32 -4.80 2.76 -14.89
C ASN A 32 -4.42 1.32 -15.24
N LEU A 33 -4.91 0.38 -14.43
CA LEU A 33 -4.61 -1.04 -14.60
C LEU A 33 -5.20 -1.61 -15.88
N SER A 34 -6.34 -1.08 -16.32
CA SER A 34 -6.98 -1.54 -17.58
C SER A 34 -6.21 -1.10 -18.83
N LYS A 35 -5.35 -0.10 -18.70
CA LYS A 35 -4.46 0.38 -19.77
C LYS A 35 -3.03 -0.10 -19.60
N ASP A 36 -2.79 -1.04 -18.70
CA ASP A 36 -1.48 -1.64 -18.42
C ASP A 36 -0.42 -0.62 -17.97
N GLU A 37 -0.84 0.49 -17.33
CA GLU A 37 0.09 1.52 -16.86
C GLU A 37 1.02 1.01 -15.75
N GLN A 38 0.64 -0.05 -15.04
CA GLN A 38 1.50 -0.70 -14.05
C GLN A 38 2.78 -1.27 -14.66
N PHE A 39 2.82 -1.47 -15.97
CA PHE A 39 3.99 -1.99 -16.68
C PHE A 39 4.88 -0.88 -17.24
N ASN A 40 4.53 0.40 -17.06
CA ASN A 40 5.38 1.51 -17.45
C ASN A 40 6.71 1.46 -16.73
N SER A 41 7.81 1.75 -17.47
CA SER A 41 9.16 1.63 -16.93
C SER A 41 9.41 2.51 -15.71
N ASP A 42 8.85 3.72 -15.69
CA ASP A 42 9.02 4.63 -14.55
C ASP A 42 8.32 4.10 -13.31
N PHE A 43 7.11 3.55 -13.46
CA PHE A 43 6.40 2.95 -12.32
C PHE A 43 7.13 1.69 -11.82
N ARG A 44 7.68 0.88 -12.71
CA ARG A 44 8.38 -0.36 -12.34
C ARG A 44 9.66 -0.09 -11.56
N LYS A 45 10.24 1.08 -11.66
CA LYS A 45 11.37 1.48 -10.80
C LYS A 45 10.94 1.63 -9.35
N ILE A 46 9.69 1.97 -9.11
CA ILE A 46 9.11 2.13 -7.77
C ILE A 46 8.51 0.82 -7.28
N SER A 47 7.81 0.12 -8.16
CA SER A 47 7.15 -1.15 -7.86
C SER A 47 7.63 -2.21 -8.85
N PRO A 48 8.71 -2.92 -8.53
CA PRO A 48 9.30 -3.91 -9.45
C PRO A 48 8.36 -5.03 -9.85
N LEU A 49 7.37 -5.34 -9.03
CA LEU A 49 6.38 -6.38 -9.33
C LEU A 49 5.18 -5.86 -10.12
N SER A 50 5.22 -4.60 -10.55
CA SER A 50 4.16 -3.96 -11.34
C SER A 50 2.80 -3.97 -10.64
N LYS A 51 2.80 -3.72 -9.32
CA LYS A 51 1.59 -3.75 -8.50
C LYS A 51 1.40 -2.43 -7.77
N ILE A 52 0.14 -2.05 -7.57
CA ILE A 52 -0.24 -0.96 -6.69
C ILE A 52 -0.67 -1.56 -5.33
N PRO A 53 -0.61 -0.82 -4.24
CA PRO A 53 -0.13 0.54 -4.11
C PRO A 53 1.40 0.63 -4.04
N ALA A 54 1.91 1.81 -4.31
CA ALA A 54 3.30 2.19 -4.05
C ALA A 54 3.29 3.63 -3.57
N ILE A 55 4.31 4.03 -2.82
CA ILE A 55 4.44 5.42 -2.37
C ILE A 55 5.85 5.94 -2.63
N ILE A 56 5.94 7.26 -2.77
CA ILE A 56 7.19 8.01 -2.64
C ILE A 56 7.01 9.01 -1.51
N ASP A 57 7.88 8.94 -0.51
CA ASP A 57 8.01 9.99 0.48
C ASP A 57 9.07 10.97 -0.02
N HIS A 58 8.62 12.06 -0.61
CA HIS A 58 9.51 13.03 -1.24
C HIS A 58 10.39 13.76 -0.23
N LYS A 59 9.93 13.92 1.00
CA LYS A 59 10.71 14.57 2.06
C LYS A 59 11.89 13.72 2.49
N ASN A 60 11.65 12.44 2.73
CA ASN A 60 12.69 11.51 3.21
C ASN A 60 13.38 10.74 2.10
N LYS A 61 12.97 10.94 0.85
CA LYS A 61 13.52 10.28 -0.34
C LYS A 61 13.44 8.76 -0.25
N VAL A 62 12.28 8.26 0.17
CA VAL A 62 12.01 6.83 0.32
C VAL A 62 10.89 6.44 -0.64
N SER A 63 11.08 5.37 -1.38
CA SER A 63 10.01 4.77 -2.17
C SER A 63 9.77 3.34 -1.69
N LEU A 64 8.50 2.97 -1.62
CA LEU A 64 8.07 1.68 -1.08
C LEU A 64 6.98 1.08 -1.95
N PHE A 65 7.01 -0.23 -2.07
CA PHE A 65 5.92 -1.03 -2.59
C PHE A 65 5.52 -2.07 -1.54
N GLN A 66 4.43 -2.81 -1.76
CA GLN A 66 3.78 -3.71 -0.82
C GLN A 66 2.97 -2.96 0.24
N SER A 67 1.66 -3.20 0.24
CA SER A 67 0.75 -2.47 1.12
C SER A 67 1.09 -2.64 2.60
N GLY A 68 1.50 -3.85 3.02
CA GLY A 68 1.89 -4.10 4.40
C GLY A 68 3.11 -3.29 4.83
N ALA A 69 4.14 -3.24 3.97
CA ALA A 69 5.35 -2.45 4.25
C ALA A 69 5.04 -0.96 4.31
N ILE A 70 4.17 -0.48 3.44
CA ILE A 70 3.73 0.91 3.43
C ILE A 70 3.01 1.27 4.73
N LEU A 71 2.10 0.40 5.19
CA LEU A 71 1.38 0.63 6.44
C LEU A 71 2.33 0.72 7.63
N ILE A 72 3.33 -0.17 7.70
CA ILE A 72 4.34 -0.14 8.77
C ILE A 72 5.12 1.17 8.72
N TYR A 73 5.59 1.55 7.53
CA TYR A 73 6.35 2.79 7.34
C TYR A 73 5.54 4.01 7.80
N LEU A 74 4.28 4.12 7.38
CA LEU A 74 3.43 5.24 7.76
C LEU A 74 3.10 5.23 9.25
N GLY A 75 2.92 4.06 9.84
CA GLY A 75 2.72 3.92 11.28
C GLY A 75 3.91 4.40 12.07
N GLU A 76 5.12 4.00 11.69
CA GLU A 76 6.35 4.47 12.34
C GLU A 76 6.56 5.96 12.16
N LEU A 77 6.38 6.47 10.94
CA LEU A 77 6.59 7.88 10.63
C LEU A 77 5.63 8.79 11.38
N SER A 78 4.37 8.39 11.52
CA SER A 78 3.33 9.17 12.18
C SER A 78 3.29 8.98 13.69
N GLY A 79 3.83 7.87 14.20
CA GLY A 79 3.69 7.47 15.60
C GLY A 79 2.28 7.00 15.96
N LYS A 80 1.45 6.67 14.96
CA LYS A 80 0.06 6.26 15.17
C LYS A 80 -0.15 4.83 14.72
N PHE A 81 -0.99 4.10 15.46
CA PHE A 81 -1.46 2.75 15.15
C PHE A 81 -0.38 1.66 15.14
N TYR A 82 0.86 2.00 15.41
CA TYR A 82 1.98 1.06 15.39
C TYR A 82 2.94 1.36 16.53
N ASP A 83 2.44 1.22 17.77
CA ASP A 83 3.21 1.50 18.99
C ASP A 83 4.14 0.34 19.34
N ASN A 84 5.23 0.66 20.05
CA ASN A 84 6.24 -0.34 20.41
C ASN A 84 5.69 -1.42 21.33
N ASP A 85 4.79 -1.07 22.26
CA ASP A 85 4.25 -2.01 23.25
C ASP A 85 3.42 -3.12 22.60
N ASN A 86 2.79 -2.84 21.45
CA ASN A 86 1.91 -3.78 20.77
C ASN A 86 2.46 -4.20 19.41
N ARG A 87 3.72 -3.89 19.11
CA ARG A 87 4.31 -4.12 17.77
C ARG A 87 4.18 -5.56 17.33
N ASP A 88 4.52 -6.52 18.19
CA ASP A 88 4.49 -7.93 17.82
C ASP A 88 3.07 -8.42 17.54
N LEU A 89 2.11 -7.96 18.35
CA LEU A 89 0.70 -8.31 18.15
C LEU A 89 0.17 -7.70 16.84
N ILE A 90 0.48 -6.44 16.59
CA ILE A 90 0.08 -5.76 15.36
C ILE A 90 0.68 -6.48 14.14
N ASN A 91 1.95 -6.85 14.20
CA ASN A 91 2.60 -7.56 13.11
C ASN A 91 1.97 -8.93 12.83
N GLN A 92 1.57 -9.67 13.88
CA GLN A 92 0.89 -10.94 13.69
C GLN A 92 -0.39 -10.78 12.87
N TRP A 93 -1.24 -9.83 13.23
CA TRP A 93 -2.50 -9.60 12.54
C TRP A 93 -2.30 -9.01 11.16
N LEU A 94 -1.31 -8.11 11.01
CA LEU A 94 -0.96 -7.57 9.70
C LEU A 94 -0.50 -8.66 8.74
N MET A 95 0.38 -9.56 9.19
CA MET A 95 0.85 -10.66 8.38
C MET A 95 -0.28 -11.66 8.07
N THR A 96 -1.19 -11.86 8.99
CA THR A 96 -2.39 -12.68 8.76
C THR A 96 -3.22 -12.10 7.61
N GLN A 97 -3.46 -10.80 7.62
CA GLN A 97 -4.18 -10.14 6.54
C GLN A 97 -3.43 -10.26 5.21
N MET A 98 -2.12 -10.02 5.21
CA MET A 98 -1.30 -10.02 3.99
C MET A 98 -1.07 -11.44 3.44
N GLY A 99 -0.88 -12.43 4.32
CA GLY A 99 -0.55 -13.79 3.93
C GLY A 99 -1.76 -14.70 3.72
N ASP A 100 -2.83 -14.48 4.47
CA ASP A 100 -3.96 -15.41 4.49
C ASP A 100 -5.25 -14.78 3.96
N ILE A 101 -5.75 -13.70 4.59
CA ILE A 101 -7.05 -13.13 4.27
C ILE A 101 -7.04 -12.42 2.92
N GLY A 102 -6.07 -11.53 2.70
CA GLY A 102 -5.98 -10.76 1.47
C GLY A 102 -5.83 -11.62 0.23
N PRO A 103 -4.84 -12.53 0.20
CA PRO A 103 -4.65 -13.41 -0.95
C PRO A 103 -5.85 -14.32 -1.23
N MET A 104 -6.49 -14.86 -0.22
CA MET A 104 -7.66 -15.72 -0.41
C MET A 104 -8.83 -14.95 -1.02
N LEU A 105 -9.11 -13.75 -0.53
CA LEU A 105 -10.15 -12.91 -1.10
C LEU A 105 -9.79 -12.43 -2.51
N GLY A 106 -8.52 -12.16 -2.76
CA GLY A 106 -8.03 -11.81 -4.08
C GLY A 106 -8.20 -12.94 -5.08
N GLN A 107 -7.87 -14.16 -4.69
CA GLN A 107 -8.07 -15.35 -5.52
C GLN A 107 -9.55 -15.60 -5.77
N HIS A 108 -10.39 -15.47 -4.75
CA HIS A 108 -11.84 -15.59 -4.92
C HIS A 108 -12.35 -14.59 -5.95
N HIS A 109 -11.95 -13.34 -5.85
CA HIS A 109 -12.33 -12.31 -6.82
C HIS A 109 -11.89 -12.69 -8.24
N GLN A 110 -10.64 -13.13 -8.39
CA GLN A 110 -10.09 -13.50 -9.68
C GLN A 110 -10.85 -14.68 -10.32
N PHE A 111 -11.13 -15.73 -9.54
CA PHE A 111 -11.76 -16.95 -10.07
C PHE A 111 -13.27 -16.82 -10.27
N HIS A 112 -13.93 -15.86 -9.65
CA HIS A 112 -15.38 -15.67 -9.76
C HIS A 112 -15.79 -14.44 -10.58
N HIS A 113 -14.86 -13.54 -10.87
CA HIS A 113 -15.14 -12.30 -11.61
C HIS A 113 -14.32 -12.15 -12.89
N TYR A 114 -13.30 -12.93 -13.06
CA TYR A 114 -12.48 -13.01 -14.23
C TYR A 114 -12.38 -14.46 -14.69
#